data_f579c5f3941ff18f403015e3fb016dd1
#
_entry.id   f579c5f3941ff18f403015e3fb016dd1
#
_cell.length_a   1.000
_cell.length_b   1.000
_cell.length_c   1.000
_cell.angle_alpha   90.00
_cell.angle_beta   90.00
_cell.angle_gamma   90.00
#
_symmetry.space_group_name_H-M   'P 1'
#
loop_
_entity.id
_entity.type
_entity.pdbx_description
1 polymer ?
#
loop_
_entity_poly.entity_id
_entity_poly.type
_entity_poly.pdbx_seq_one_letter_code
_entity_poly.pdbx_strand_id
1 'polypeptide(L)'
;DVYKRQLNAYARSIVQPSGRADVDAVLGIPPTVAIEQRTSRGGRKSTVSTMTELYHFLRLIYVKLGVQTCPNCHVEVRPQTPAAIVEAIRKAGNGKKVMLLSPLVTHRKGIYTELAQWAVKHHYDTLRVDGKIVDAHHFPKLARYNEHSIELPVAELDISERTLPELKAHVATAITLGKGQVASMILEDGEPVNNTFKIWSTRRACPICGTSFPDPDPRLFSYNSKMGWCPTCFGTGLQLSGFDAEQTGEESAWSKTEGEEEKVCPDCHGLRLNPVALAVMFCGKNISELCQMSVKEELAFFRALKLDPRDEAIAHDAIREIVSRLEFLDQVGLGYLTLDRAAPTLSGGETQRIRLA
;
A
#
# COMPACT_ATOMS: atom_id res chain seq x y z
N ASP A 1 14.80 -14.45 -34.86
CA ASP A 1 15.28 -14.52 -33.46
C ASP A 1 15.72 -13.19 -32.87
N VAL A 2 16.28 -12.26 -33.64
CA VAL A 2 16.69 -10.92 -33.17
C VAL A 2 15.47 -10.13 -32.69
N TYR A 3 14.34 -10.19 -33.40
CA TYR A 3 13.09 -9.52 -32.99
C TYR A 3 12.47 -10.10 -31.72
N LYS A 4 12.57 -11.42 -31.46
CA LYS A 4 12.09 -12.04 -30.23
C LYS A 4 12.88 -11.63 -28.99
N ARG A 5 14.15 -11.28 -29.14
CA ARG A 5 15.01 -10.80 -28.05
C ARG A 5 14.67 -9.38 -27.61
N GLN A 6 14.00 -8.60 -28.48
CA GLN A 6 13.56 -7.23 -28.19
C GLN A 6 12.19 -7.17 -27.51
N LEU A 7 11.43 -8.27 -27.47
CA LEU A 7 10.13 -8.35 -26.83
C LEU A 7 10.27 -8.50 -25.32
N ASN A 8 9.39 -7.86 -24.55
CA ASN A 8 9.30 -8.04 -23.11
C ASN A 8 8.86 -9.47 -22.75
N ALA A 9 9.01 -9.87 -21.47
CA ALA A 9 8.70 -11.22 -21.00
C ALA A 9 7.24 -11.62 -21.30
N TYR A 10 6.29 -10.68 -21.19
CA TYR A 10 4.88 -10.90 -21.48
C TYR A 10 4.63 -11.10 -22.98
N ALA A 11 5.17 -10.24 -23.83
CA ALA A 11 5.06 -10.38 -25.27
C ALA A 11 5.73 -11.68 -25.79
N ARG A 12 6.84 -12.12 -25.13
CA ARG A 12 7.47 -13.41 -25.43
C ARG A 12 6.60 -14.62 -25.09
N SER A 13 5.77 -14.53 -24.05
CA SER A 13 4.84 -15.61 -23.68
C SER A 13 3.67 -15.75 -24.66
N ILE A 14 3.29 -14.67 -25.33
CA ILE A 14 2.20 -14.64 -26.32
C ILE A 14 2.68 -15.07 -27.70
N VAL A 15 3.92 -14.72 -28.06
CA VAL A 15 4.52 -15.14 -29.34
C VAL A 15 4.91 -16.60 -29.24
N GLN A 16 4.17 -17.47 -29.92
CA GLN A 16 4.47 -18.89 -30.01
C GLN A 16 5.96 -19.12 -30.40
N PRO A 17 6.66 -20.06 -29.72
CA PRO A 17 8.00 -20.44 -30.17
C PRO A 17 7.95 -20.81 -31.66
N SER A 18 8.85 -20.25 -32.44
CA SER A 18 9.07 -20.77 -33.78
C SER A 18 9.32 -22.26 -33.65
N GLY A 19 8.55 -23.08 -34.40
CA GLY A 19 8.72 -24.53 -34.39
C GLY A 19 10.20 -24.88 -34.48
N ARG A 20 10.57 -26.03 -33.94
CA ARG A 20 11.92 -26.58 -34.16
C ARG A 20 12.18 -26.57 -35.68
N ALA A 21 13.37 -26.10 -36.07
CA ALA A 21 13.77 -26.18 -37.43
C ALA A 21 13.64 -27.66 -37.88
N ASP A 22 13.05 -27.88 -39.04
CA ASP A 22 12.89 -29.21 -39.64
C ASP A 22 14.25 -29.62 -40.24
N VAL A 23 15.09 -30.15 -39.38
CA VAL A 23 16.45 -30.61 -39.69
C VAL A 23 16.71 -31.94 -39.02
N ASP A 24 17.19 -32.91 -39.79
CA ASP A 24 17.48 -34.27 -39.31
C ASP A 24 18.69 -34.33 -38.35
N ALA A 25 19.70 -33.49 -38.58
CA ALA A 25 20.88 -33.37 -37.73
C ALA A 25 21.61 -32.05 -37.96
N VAL A 26 22.19 -31.52 -36.89
CA VAL A 26 23.07 -30.34 -36.91
C VAL A 26 24.45 -30.80 -36.43
N LEU A 27 25.42 -30.88 -37.37
CA LEU A 27 26.80 -31.35 -37.14
C LEU A 27 27.78 -30.18 -37.16
N GLY A 28 28.87 -30.31 -36.37
CA GLY A 28 29.97 -29.33 -36.41
C GLY A 28 29.72 -28.04 -35.61
N ILE A 29 28.74 -28.00 -34.70
CA ILE A 29 28.57 -26.89 -33.79
C ILE A 29 29.62 -26.99 -32.65
N PRO A 30 30.54 -26.02 -32.53
CA PRO A 30 31.44 -25.95 -31.41
C PRO A 30 30.66 -25.73 -30.10
N PRO A 31 31.24 -26.03 -28.92
CA PRO A 31 30.59 -25.69 -27.65
C PRO A 31 30.13 -24.24 -27.62
N THR A 32 28.82 -24.03 -27.60
CA THR A 32 28.23 -22.69 -27.58
C THR A 32 27.86 -22.29 -26.16
N VAL A 33 28.40 -21.16 -25.72
CA VAL A 33 27.99 -20.51 -24.48
C VAL A 33 26.99 -19.40 -24.83
N ALA A 34 25.73 -19.56 -24.42
CA ALA A 34 24.75 -18.48 -24.55
C ALA A 34 24.94 -17.52 -23.37
N ILE A 35 25.51 -16.34 -23.63
CA ILE A 35 25.54 -15.25 -22.66
C ILE A 35 24.24 -14.47 -22.85
N GLU A 36 23.25 -14.75 -22.02
CA GLU A 36 22.03 -13.95 -21.95
C GLU A 36 22.29 -12.70 -21.12
N GLN A 37 22.44 -11.57 -21.76
CA GLN A 37 22.29 -10.28 -21.11
C GLN A 37 20.78 -10.06 -20.92
N ARG A 38 20.25 -10.32 -19.72
CA ARG A 38 18.86 -9.97 -19.40
C ARG A 38 18.70 -8.46 -19.48
N THR A 39 18.04 -8.00 -20.52
CA THR A 39 17.75 -6.58 -20.77
C THR A 39 16.60 -6.03 -19.94
N SER A 40 15.77 -6.89 -19.29
CA SER A 40 14.73 -6.40 -18.40
C SER A 40 15.35 -5.96 -17.07
N ARG A 41 15.52 -4.66 -16.92
CA ARG A 41 16.09 -4.03 -15.74
C ARG A 41 15.10 -3.89 -14.57
N GLY A 42 13.93 -4.50 -14.67
CA GLY A 42 12.82 -4.26 -13.73
C GLY A 42 12.14 -2.91 -13.98
N GLY A 43 10.93 -2.73 -13.44
CA GLY A 43 10.19 -1.48 -13.53
C GLY A 43 10.68 -0.41 -12.56
N ARG A 44 10.17 0.80 -12.72
CA ARG A 44 10.45 1.94 -11.83
C ARG A 44 10.07 1.68 -10.37
N LYS A 45 9.13 0.79 -10.13
CA LYS A 45 8.71 0.35 -8.79
C LYS A 45 9.63 -0.70 -8.17
N SER A 46 10.55 -1.30 -8.95
CA SER A 46 11.62 -2.14 -8.41
C SER A 46 12.78 -1.28 -7.91
N THR A 47 13.17 -1.46 -6.67
CA THR A 47 14.27 -0.74 -6.02
C THR A 47 15.28 -1.72 -5.43
N VAL A 48 16.46 -1.22 -5.03
CA VAL A 48 17.45 -2.05 -4.33
C VAL A 48 16.80 -2.76 -3.13
N SER A 49 16.03 -2.05 -2.31
CA SER A 49 15.36 -2.63 -1.14
C SER A 49 14.37 -3.74 -1.46
N THR A 50 13.66 -3.67 -2.61
CA THR A 50 12.72 -4.71 -3.02
C THR A 50 13.42 -5.90 -3.68
N MET A 51 14.53 -5.66 -4.36
CA MET A 51 15.33 -6.71 -5.02
C MET A 51 16.09 -7.56 -4.01
N THR A 52 16.48 -6.97 -2.88
CA THR A 52 17.16 -7.63 -1.75
C THR A 52 16.21 -8.12 -0.66
N GLU A 53 14.89 -7.96 -0.84
CA GLU A 53 13.83 -8.23 0.14
C GLU A 53 13.94 -7.44 1.46
N LEU A 54 14.92 -6.52 1.61
CA LEU A 54 15.06 -5.65 2.78
C LEU A 54 13.77 -4.89 3.06
N TYR A 55 13.09 -4.41 2.01
CA TYR A 55 11.83 -3.67 2.15
C TYR A 55 10.72 -4.48 2.84
N HIS A 56 10.74 -5.80 2.70
CA HIS A 56 9.78 -6.67 3.39
C HIS A 56 9.95 -6.60 4.92
N PHE A 57 11.19 -6.70 5.39
CA PHE A 57 11.51 -6.62 6.84
C PHE A 57 11.28 -5.20 7.38
N LEU A 58 11.65 -4.17 6.63
CA LEU A 58 11.35 -2.78 7.00
C LEU A 58 9.85 -2.57 7.22
N ARG A 59 9.01 -3.01 6.27
CA ARG A 59 7.54 -2.91 6.43
C ARG A 59 7.04 -3.62 7.68
N LEU A 60 7.60 -4.79 8.03
CA LEU A 60 7.22 -5.50 9.25
C LEU A 60 7.56 -4.69 10.51
N ILE A 61 8.73 -4.07 10.56
CA ILE A 61 9.13 -3.18 11.68
C ILE A 61 8.15 -2.01 11.79
N TYR A 62 7.85 -1.32 10.68
CA TYR A 62 6.93 -0.19 10.70
C TYR A 62 5.49 -0.57 11.09
N VAL A 63 5.04 -1.77 10.73
CA VAL A 63 3.72 -2.29 11.18
C VAL A 63 3.70 -2.59 12.66
N LYS A 64 4.79 -3.12 13.21
CA LYS A 64 4.84 -3.60 14.60
C LYS A 64 5.25 -2.52 15.61
N LEU A 65 6.21 -1.69 15.23
CA LEU A 65 6.85 -0.71 16.11
C LEU A 65 6.70 0.75 15.63
N GLY A 66 6.14 0.95 14.45
CA GLY A 66 5.93 2.30 13.92
C GLY A 66 4.87 3.08 14.70
N VAL A 67 5.21 4.30 15.07
CA VAL A 67 4.32 5.25 15.74
C VAL A 67 3.67 6.15 14.69
N GLN A 68 2.34 6.06 14.55
CA GLN A 68 1.59 6.91 13.64
C GLN A 68 1.52 8.33 14.18
N THR A 69 1.90 9.30 13.37
CA THR A 69 1.58 10.71 13.60
C THR A 69 0.50 11.18 12.61
N CYS A 70 -0.18 12.26 12.92
CA CYS A 70 -1.14 12.87 12.00
C CYS A 70 -0.38 13.66 10.93
N PRO A 71 -0.58 13.41 9.62
CA PRO A 71 0.10 14.17 8.56
C PRO A 71 -0.18 15.67 8.60
N ASN A 72 -1.35 16.09 9.10
CA ASN A 72 -1.77 17.49 9.13
C ASN A 72 -1.40 18.21 10.43
N CYS A 73 -1.46 17.51 11.57
CA CYS A 73 -1.27 18.12 12.89
C CYS A 73 0.10 17.78 13.50
N HIS A 74 0.84 16.84 12.91
CA HIS A 74 2.17 16.38 13.35
C HIS A 74 2.22 15.88 14.80
N VAL A 75 1.09 15.43 15.34
CA VAL A 75 0.97 14.86 16.70
C VAL A 75 0.73 13.36 16.64
N GLU A 76 1.14 12.65 17.67
CA GLU A 76 0.92 11.22 17.80
C GLU A 76 -0.59 10.89 17.79
N VAL A 77 -0.93 9.84 17.05
CA VAL A 77 -2.31 9.34 16.93
C VAL A 77 -2.65 8.50 18.15
N ARG A 78 -3.73 8.90 18.84
CA ARG A 78 -4.23 8.24 20.06
C ARG A 78 -5.61 7.62 19.84
N PRO A 79 -5.98 6.61 20.65
CA PRO A 79 -7.34 6.06 20.63
C PRO A 79 -8.39 7.14 20.93
N GLN A 80 -9.50 7.13 20.19
CA GLN A 80 -10.68 7.94 20.54
C GLN A 80 -11.64 7.14 21.42
N THR A 81 -12.29 7.82 22.36
CA THR A 81 -13.38 7.19 23.11
C THR A 81 -14.64 7.10 22.24
N PRO A 82 -15.52 6.10 22.42
CA PRO A 82 -16.81 6.05 21.74
C PRO A 82 -17.64 7.33 21.91
N ALA A 83 -17.58 7.94 23.09
CA ALA A 83 -18.26 9.21 23.38
C ALA A 83 -17.72 10.37 22.52
N ALA A 84 -16.40 10.45 22.33
CA ALA A 84 -15.79 11.47 21.47
C ALA A 84 -16.17 11.25 20.00
N ILE A 85 -16.27 10.00 19.55
CA ILE A 85 -16.72 9.65 18.20
C ILE A 85 -18.17 10.09 17.99
N VAL A 86 -19.07 9.78 18.92
CA VAL A 86 -20.48 10.21 18.87
C VAL A 86 -20.59 11.72 18.76
N GLU A 87 -19.84 12.45 19.58
CA GLU A 87 -19.87 13.92 19.55
C GLU A 87 -19.32 14.48 18.22
N ALA A 88 -18.27 13.86 17.68
CA ALA A 88 -17.72 14.27 16.39
C ALA A 88 -18.70 14.01 15.24
N ILE A 89 -19.39 12.87 15.23
CA ILE A 89 -20.45 12.55 14.25
C ILE A 89 -21.64 13.54 14.42
N ARG A 90 -22.07 13.78 15.66
CA ARG A 90 -23.13 14.76 15.96
C ARG A 90 -22.80 16.14 15.40
N LYS A 91 -21.58 16.63 15.66
CA LYS A 91 -21.12 17.93 15.17
C LYS A 91 -21.05 18.00 13.64
N ALA A 92 -20.56 16.95 13.00
CA ALA A 92 -20.43 16.90 11.53
C ALA A 92 -21.78 16.78 10.81
N GLY A 93 -22.73 16.07 11.42
CA GLY A 93 -24.04 15.77 10.84
C GLY A 93 -25.20 16.59 11.37
N ASN A 94 -24.97 17.61 12.21
CA ASN A 94 -26.04 18.38 12.85
C ASN A 94 -27.07 18.93 11.87
N GLY A 95 -28.34 18.59 12.06
CA GLY A 95 -29.44 19.00 11.18
C GLY A 95 -29.47 18.27 9.83
N LYS A 96 -28.66 17.23 9.65
CA LYS A 96 -28.58 16.43 8.43
C LYS A 96 -28.91 14.98 8.71
N LYS A 97 -29.33 14.25 7.67
CA LYS A 97 -29.47 12.81 7.70
C LYS A 97 -28.10 12.16 7.51
N VAL A 98 -27.72 11.28 8.41
CA VAL A 98 -26.42 10.58 8.40
C VAL A 98 -26.63 9.09 8.33
N MET A 99 -25.91 8.43 7.44
CA MET A 99 -25.76 6.99 7.39
C MET A 99 -24.54 6.59 8.22
N LEU A 100 -24.75 5.68 9.17
CA LEU A 100 -23.69 5.03 9.93
C LEU A 100 -23.34 3.70 9.28
N LEU A 101 -22.05 3.45 9.09
CA LEU A 101 -21.57 2.23 8.45
C LEU A 101 -20.48 1.57 9.32
N SER A 102 -20.39 0.26 9.18
CA SER A 102 -19.31 -0.52 9.77
C SER A 102 -18.34 -0.99 8.70
N PRO A 103 -17.07 -0.56 8.68
CA PRO A 103 -16.07 -1.06 7.76
C PRO A 103 -15.78 -2.55 8.05
N LEU A 104 -16.10 -3.44 7.11
CA LEU A 104 -15.86 -4.89 7.23
C LEU A 104 -14.64 -5.33 6.43
N VAL A 105 -14.45 -4.75 5.26
CA VAL A 105 -13.32 -5.02 4.37
C VAL A 105 -12.73 -3.69 3.89
N THR A 106 -11.41 -3.55 3.96
CA THR A 106 -10.70 -2.34 3.52
C THR A 106 -9.57 -2.73 2.57
N HIS A 107 -9.70 -2.33 1.30
CA HIS A 107 -8.70 -2.55 0.25
C HIS A 107 -8.14 -3.99 0.21
N ARG A 108 -9.01 -5.01 0.19
CA ARG A 108 -8.60 -6.41 0.12
C ARG A 108 -9.16 -7.11 -1.11
N LYS A 109 -8.33 -7.96 -1.71
CA LYS A 109 -8.74 -8.82 -2.84
C LYS A 109 -9.65 -9.93 -2.37
N GLY A 110 -10.67 -10.25 -3.16
CA GLY A 110 -11.61 -11.34 -2.84
C GLY A 110 -12.95 -11.19 -3.54
N ILE A 111 -13.79 -12.20 -3.44
CA ILE A 111 -15.14 -12.24 -4.04
C ILE A 111 -16.27 -11.93 -3.06
N TYR A 112 -16.04 -12.08 -1.76
CA TYR A 112 -16.89 -11.70 -0.61
C TYR A 112 -18.36 -12.16 -0.63
N THR A 113 -18.69 -13.20 -1.39
CA THR A 113 -20.04 -13.77 -1.45
C THR A 113 -20.50 -14.28 -0.07
N GLU A 114 -19.58 -14.88 0.71
CA GLU A 114 -19.90 -15.36 2.07
C GLU A 114 -20.22 -14.21 3.02
N LEU A 115 -19.58 -13.05 2.84
CA LEU A 115 -19.85 -11.85 3.63
C LEU A 115 -21.25 -11.31 3.33
N ALA A 116 -21.67 -11.32 2.06
CA ALA A 116 -23.02 -10.93 1.67
C ALA A 116 -24.08 -11.90 2.25
N GLN A 117 -23.84 -13.20 2.19
CA GLN A 117 -24.71 -14.21 2.81
C GLN A 117 -24.79 -14.02 4.33
N TRP A 118 -23.67 -13.69 4.99
CA TRP A 118 -23.66 -13.38 6.41
C TRP A 118 -24.50 -12.13 6.70
N ALA A 119 -24.42 -11.07 5.90
CA ALA A 119 -25.21 -9.86 6.06
C ALA A 119 -26.72 -10.18 5.98
N VAL A 120 -27.14 -10.87 4.95
CA VAL A 120 -28.55 -11.32 4.78
C VAL A 120 -29.03 -12.14 5.98
N LYS A 121 -28.23 -13.09 6.46
CA LYS A 121 -28.56 -13.92 7.64
C LYS A 121 -28.74 -13.08 8.92
N HIS A 122 -28.10 -11.92 9.00
CA HIS A 122 -28.20 -11.00 10.14
C HIS A 122 -29.14 -9.83 9.86
N HIS A 123 -30.04 -9.96 8.87
CA HIS A 123 -31.07 -8.98 8.51
C HIS A 123 -30.51 -7.62 8.02
N TYR A 124 -29.37 -7.66 7.31
CA TYR A 124 -28.86 -6.52 6.59
C TYR A 124 -29.08 -6.72 5.09
N ASP A 125 -29.94 -5.90 4.51
CA ASP A 125 -30.36 -6.05 3.11
C ASP A 125 -29.39 -5.39 2.12
N THR A 126 -28.53 -4.49 2.59
CA THR A 126 -27.62 -3.72 1.74
C THR A 126 -26.18 -3.73 2.27
N LEU A 127 -25.25 -3.64 1.33
CA LEU A 127 -23.83 -3.39 1.58
C LEU A 127 -23.37 -2.20 0.73
N ARG A 128 -22.39 -1.47 1.21
CA ARG A 128 -21.71 -0.48 0.37
C ARG A 128 -20.40 -1.09 -0.12
N VAL A 129 -20.27 -1.28 -1.43
CA VAL A 129 -19.10 -1.88 -2.08
C VAL A 129 -18.45 -0.85 -3.00
N ASP A 130 -17.19 -0.56 -2.77
CA ASP A 130 -16.40 0.39 -3.57
C ASP A 130 -17.11 1.74 -3.79
N GLY A 131 -17.81 2.20 -2.74
CA GLY A 131 -18.53 3.47 -2.75
C GLY A 131 -19.96 3.42 -3.27
N LYS A 132 -20.48 2.24 -3.68
CA LYS A 132 -21.84 2.08 -4.20
C LYS A 132 -22.66 1.19 -3.27
N ILE A 133 -23.92 1.55 -3.02
CA ILE A 133 -24.88 0.69 -2.31
C ILE A 133 -25.32 -0.43 -3.23
N VAL A 134 -25.23 -1.65 -2.76
CA VAL A 134 -25.64 -2.89 -3.47
C VAL A 134 -26.57 -3.72 -2.60
N ASP A 135 -27.49 -4.42 -3.23
CA ASP A 135 -28.37 -5.38 -2.57
C ASP A 135 -27.57 -6.62 -2.13
N ALA A 136 -27.64 -6.97 -0.84
CA ALA A 136 -26.93 -8.13 -0.29
C ALA A 136 -27.55 -9.46 -0.77
N HIS A 137 -28.85 -9.49 -1.12
CA HIS A 137 -29.54 -10.67 -1.66
C HIS A 137 -29.12 -10.96 -3.11
N HIS A 138 -28.78 -9.91 -3.87
CA HIS A 138 -28.35 -9.99 -5.26
C HIS A 138 -26.90 -9.46 -5.39
N PHE A 139 -26.04 -9.92 -4.49
CA PHE A 139 -24.67 -9.43 -4.41
C PHE A 139 -23.90 -9.62 -5.73
N PRO A 140 -23.30 -8.57 -6.30
CA PRO A 140 -22.61 -8.65 -7.57
C PRO A 140 -21.35 -9.51 -7.48
N LYS A 141 -21.00 -10.19 -8.56
CA LYS A 141 -19.75 -10.94 -8.65
C LYS A 141 -18.58 -9.97 -8.71
N LEU A 142 -17.82 -9.87 -7.62
CA LEU A 142 -16.65 -9.01 -7.54
C LEU A 142 -15.44 -9.64 -8.24
N ALA A 143 -14.57 -8.80 -8.78
CA ALA A 143 -13.33 -9.24 -9.43
C ALA A 143 -12.33 -9.73 -8.38
N ARG A 144 -12.02 -11.04 -8.39
CA ARG A 144 -11.20 -11.72 -7.38
C ARG A 144 -9.85 -11.08 -7.12
N TYR A 145 -9.25 -10.47 -8.14
CA TYR A 145 -7.89 -9.93 -8.08
C TYR A 145 -7.85 -8.42 -7.85
N ASN A 146 -9.02 -7.75 -7.86
CA ASN A 146 -9.13 -6.34 -7.53
C ASN A 146 -9.28 -6.16 -6.01
N GLU A 147 -8.78 -5.05 -5.50
CA GLU A 147 -8.98 -4.65 -4.12
C GLU A 147 -10.37 -4.03 -3.98
N HIS A 148 -11.13 -4.51 -2.99
CA HIS A 148 -12.47 -4.04 -2.67
C HIS A 148 -12.52 -3.48 -1.26
N SER A 149 -13.37 -2.48 -1.06
CA SER A 149 -13.77 -1.97 0.25
C SER A 149 -15.25 -2.20 0.44
N ILE A 150 -15.62 -2.81 1.57
CA ILE A 150 -17.01 -3.16 1.88
C ILE A 150 -17.37 -2.63 3.26
N GLU A 151 -18.38 -1.79 3.31
CA GLU A 151 -18.95 -1.27 4.53
C GLU A 151 -20.41 -1.78 4.66
N LEU A 152 -20.80 -2.06 5.91
CA LEU A 152 -22.15 -2.46 6.26
C LEU A 152 -22.94 -1.23 6.75
N PRO A 153 -24.00 -0.80 6.08
CA PRO A 153 -24.91 0.20 6.62
C PRO A 153 -25.60 -0.35 7.89
N VAL A 154 -25.42 0.36 9.00
CA VAL A 154 -25.97 -0.05 10.30
C VAL A 154 -27.24 0.71 10.63
N ALA A 155 -27.28 2.02 10.36
CA ALA A 155 -28.43 2.86 10.59
C ALA A 155 -28.38 4.14 9.76
N GLU A 156 -29.56 4.70 9.51
CA GLU A 156 -29.75 6.06 9.00
C GLU A 156 -30.51 6.89 10.03
N LEU A 157 -29.99 8.05 10.38
CA LEU A 157 -30.52 8.90 11.44
C LEU A 157 -30.49 10.37 11.04
N ASP A 158 -31.56 11.08 11.35
CA ASP A 158 -31.56 12.54 11.37
C ASP A 158 -30.88 12.99 12.67
N ILE A 159 -29.74 13.68 12.54
CA ILE A 159 -28.94 14.06 13.69
C ILE A 159 -29.57 15.28 14.42
N SER A 160 -30.04 15.03 15.62
CA SER A 160 -30.65 16.01 16.51
C SER A 160 -30.42 15.65 17.99
N GLU A 161 -30.74 16.53 18.90
CA GLU A 161 -30.68 16.23 20.34
C GLU A 161 -31.62 15.08 20.74
N ARG A 162 -32.75 14.91 20.05
CA ARG A 162 -33.73 13.84 20.33
C ARG A 162 -33.20 12.45 19.92
N THR A 163 -32.43 12.38 18.87
CA THR A 163 -31.87 11.11 18.33
C THR A 163 -30.52 10.74 18.94
N LEU A 164 -30.00 11.53 19.86
CA LEU A 164 -28.71 11.28 20.48
C LEU A 164 -28.60 9.89 21.19
N PRO A 165 -29.61 9.37 21.89
CA PRO A 165 -29.55 8.02 22.46
C PRO A 165 -29.43 6.92 21.39
N GLU A 166 -30.20 7.07 20.29
CA GLU A 166 -30.16 6.15 19.15
C GLU A 166 -28.79 6.20 18.44
N LEU A 167 -28.25 7.40 18.22
CA LEU A 167 -26.92 7.60 17.67
C LEU A 167 -25.86 6.85 18.48
N LYS A 168 -25.90 6.97 19.83
CA LYS A 168 -24.98 6.25 20.73
C LYS A 168 -25.08 4.74 20.57
N ALA A 169 -26.30 4.21 20.51
CA ALA A 169 -26.52 2.78 20.38
C ALA A 169 -26.02 2.25 19.03
N HIS A 170 -26.32 2.93 17.94
CA HIS A 170 -25.90 2.50 16.59
C HIS A 170 -24.39 2.68 16.38
N VAL A 171 -23.77 3.73 16.93
CA VAL A 171 -22.30 3.89 16.91
C VAL A 171 -21.63 2.74 17.68
N ALA A 172 -22.16 2.33 18.85
CA ALA A 172 -21.63 1.20 19.59
C ALA A 172 -21.73 -0.11 18.80
N THR A 173 -22.86 -0.36 18.14
CA THR A 173 -23.08 -1.51 17.26
C THR A 173 -22.09 -1.48 16.08
N ALA A 174 -21.95 -0.34 15.41
CA ALA A 174 -21.03 -0.19 14.28
C ALA A 174 -19.57 -0.38 14.69
N ILE A 175 -19.16 0.14 15.85
CA ILE A 175 -17.82 -0.06 16.41
C ILE A 175 -17.55 -1.55 16.69
N THR A 176 -18.53 -2.26 17.21
CA THR A 176 -18.41 -3.69 17.51
C THR A 176 -18.23 -4.51 16.23
N LEU A 177 -19.08 -4.31 15.23
CA LEU A 177 -19.02 -4.99 13.94
C LEU A 177 -17.75 -4.62 13.16
N GLY A 178 -17.35 -3.35 13.18
CA GLY A 178 -16.16 -2.82 12.52
C GLY A 178 -14.86 -2.99 13.31
N LYS A 179 -14.87 -3.82 14.38
CA LYS A 179 -13.69 -4.14 15.19
C LYS A 179 -12.95 -2.90 15.70
N GLY A 180 -13.71 -1.92 16.18
CA GLY A 180 -13.18 -0.67 16.72
C GLY A 180 -13.28 0.51 15.75
N GLN A 181 -13.86 0.33 14.58
CA GLN A 181 -14.08 1.37 13.58
C GLN A 181 -15.58 1.56 13.30
N VAL A 182 -15.96 2.78 12.98
CA VAL A 182 -17.27 3.17 12.45
C VAL A 182 -17.05 4.20 11.36
N ALA A 183 -17.85 4.17 10.32
CA ALA A 183 -17.87 5.20 9.31
C ALA A 183 -19.18 5.99 9.36
N SER A 184 -19.15 7.25 8.93
CA SER A 184 -20.32 8.08 8.78
C SER A 184 -20.28 8.83 7.45
N MET A 185 -21.45 9.03 6.85
CA MET A 185 -21.60 9.86 5.66
C MET A 185 -22.95 10.55 5.67
N ILE A 186 -23.03 11.71 5.01
CA ILE A 186 -24.26 12.47 4.91
C ILE A 186 -25.09 11.89 3.77
N LEU A 187 -26.41 11.90 3.96
CA LEU A 187 -27.39 11.61 2.92
C LEU A 187 -28.07 12.93 2.52
N GLU A 188 -28.16 13.20 1.22
CA GLU A 188 -28.94 14.29 0.63
C GLU A 188 -29.99 13.68 -0.30
N ASP A 189 -31.26 14.01 -0.09
CA ASP A 189 -32.41 13.42 -0.82
C ASP A 189 -32.43 11.88 -0.82
N GLY A 190 -31.90 11.27 0.26
CA GLY A 190 -31.80 9.83 0.42
C GLY A 190 -30.57 9.18 -0.23
N GLU A 191 -29.78 9.94 -0.97
CA GLU A 191 -28.60 9.44 -1.67
C GLU A 191 -27.30 9.72 -0.90
N PRO A 192 -26.34 8.80 -0.88
CA PRO A 192 -25.07 8.96 -0.19
C PRO A 192 -24.14 10.00 -0.86
N VAL A 193 -23.71 11.00 -0.10
CA VAL A 193 -22.74 12.00 -0.56
C VAL A 193 -21.31 11.52 -0.28
N ASN A 194 -20.68 10.90 -1.27
CA ASN A 194 -19.40 10.18 -1.12
C ASN A 194 -18.24 11.03 -0.57
N ASN A 195 -18.18 12.32 -0.88
CA ASN A 195 -17.14 13.22 -0.37
C ASN A 195 -17.28 13.53 1.15
N THR A 196 -18.39 13.13 1.78
CA THR A 196 -18.62 13.27 3.22
C THR A 196 -18.27 12.02 4.01
N PHE A 197 -17.86 10.93 3.34
CA PHE A 197 -17.47 9.68 4.00
C PHE A 197 -16.27 9.89 4.92
N LYS A 198 -16.44 9.53 6.20
CA LYS A 198 -15.39 9.62 7.22
C LYS A 198 -15.34 8.34 8.05
N ILE A 199 -14.13 7.86 8.32
CA ILE A 199 -13.89 6.74 9.23
C ILE A 199 -13.46 7.29 10.59
N TRP A 200 -14.02 6.72 11.64
CA TRP A 200 -13.73 7.00 13.04
C TRP A 200 -13.18 5.73 13.68
N SER A 201 -12.20 5.85 14.58
CA SER A 201 -11.55 4.69 15.19
C SER A 201 -11.37 4.87 16.69
N THR A 202 -11.75 3.84 17.44
CA THR A 202 -11.47 3.80 18.89
C THR A 202 -10.02 3.48 19.19
N ARG A 203 -9.26 3.06 18.18
CA ARG A 203 -7.86 2.64 18.33
C ARG A 203 -6.87 3.70 17.88
N ARG A 204 -7.15 4.38 16.76
CA ARG A 204 -6.19 5.25 16.08
C ARG A 204 -6.88 6.50 15.52
N ALA A 205 -6.78 7.62 16.23
CA ALA A 205 -7.29 8.90 15.76
C ALA A 205 -6.42 10.07 16.24
N CYS A 206 -6.37 11.14 15.41
CA CYS A 206 -5.67 12.36 15.80
C CYS A 206 -6.43 13.07 16.91
N PRO A 207 -5.79 13.41 18.05
CA PRO A 207 -6.45 14.10 19.16
C PRO A 207 -6.84 15.55 18.83
N ILE A 208 -6.26 16.16 17.79
CA ILE A 208 -6.52 17.55 17.40
C ILE A 208 -7.61 17.62 16.34
N CYS A 209 -7.43 16.99 15.18
CA CYS A 209 -8.37 17.10 14.06
C CYS A 209 -9.40 15.97 13.97
N GLY A 210 -9.29 14.95 14.82
CA GLY A 210 -10.21 13.81 14.82
C GLY A 210 -10.04 12.84 13.66
N THR A 211 -9.09 13.08 12.75
CA THR A 211 -8.85 12.16 11.62
C THR A 211 -8.50 10.78 12.13
N SER A 212 -9.23 9.78 11.69
CA SER A 212 -8.99 8.37 12.04
C SER A 212 -8.09 7.70 11.02
N PHE A 213 -7.26 6.78 11.51
CA PHE A 213 -6.30 6.03 10.72
C PHE A 213 -6.63 4.54 10.78
N PRO A 214 -6.42 3.80 9.68
CA PRO A 214 -6.57 2.35 9.68
C PRO A 214 -5.53 1.69 10.60
N ASP A 215 -5.80 0.44 10.98
CA ASP A 215 -4.79 -0.37 11.65
C ASP A 215 -3.58 -0.56 10.73
N PRO A 216 -2.35 -0.64 11.27
CA PRO A 216 -1.16 -0.82 10.47
C PRO A 216 -1.22 -2.12 9.68
N ASP A 217 -1.06 -1.98 8.37
CA ASP A 217 -1.02 -3.09 7.41
C ASP A 217 0.27 -2.95 6.58
N PRO A 218 1.01 -4.02 6.28
CA PRO A 218 2.21 -3.96 5.45
C PRO A 218 1.98 -3.31 4.08
N ARG A 219 0.74 -3.34 3.57
CA ARG A 219 0.36 -2.69 2.31
C ARG A 219 0.35 -1.17 2.39
N LEU A 220 0.17 -0.60 3.60
CA LEU A 220 0.28 0.85 3.82
C LEU A 220 1.68 1.37 3.44
N PHE A 221 2.70 0.55 3.61
CA PHE A 221 4.08 0.89 3.27
C PHE A 221 4.51 0.36 1.90
N SER A 222 3.57 -0.11 1.07
CA SER A 222 3.89 -0.64 -0.25
C SER A 222 3.53 0.37 -1.35
N TYR A 223 4.54 0.81 -2.10
CA TYR A 223 4.33 1.62 -3.29
C TYR A 223 3.81 0.84 -4.51
N ASN A 224 3.52 -0.46 -4.33
CA ASN A 224 2.79 -1.30 -5.29
C ASN A 224 1.33 -1.53 -4.88
N SER A 225 0.85 -0.91 -3.81
CA SER A 225 -0.53 -1.05 -3.31
C SER A 225 -1.24 0.30 -3.28
N LYS A 226 -2.52 0.32 -3.68
CA LYS A 226 -3.41 1.49 -3.57
C LYS A 226 -3.50 2.05 -2.16
N MET A 227 -3.30 1.21 -1.15
CA MET A 227 -3.31 1.62 0.26
C MET A 227 -2.10 2.47 0.63
N GLY A 228 -0.94 2.25 -0.02
CA GLY A 228 0.33 2.84 0.38
C GLY A 228 0.92 3.85 -0.59
N TRP A 229 0.70 3.69 -1.89
CA TRP A 229 1.35 4.54 -2.88
C TRP A 229 0.87 6.00 -2.85
N CYS A 230 1.71 6.90 -3.31
CA CYS A 230 1.31 8.27 -3.60
C CYS A 230 0.28 8.28 -4.74
N PRO A 231 -0.91 8.90 -4.56
CA PRO A 231 -1.98 8.88 -5.56
C PRO A 231 -1.62 9.58 -6.88
N THR A 232 -0.64 10.49 -6.87
CA THR A 232 -0.23 11.25 -8.04
C THR A 232 0.75 10.49 -8.93
N CYS A 233 1.70 9.77 -8.34
CA CYS A 233 2.73 9.03 -9.10
C CYS A 233 2.55 7.51 -9.05
N PHE A 234 1.51 7.02 -8.39
CA PHE A 234 1.21 5.58 -8.23
C PHE A 234 2.41 4.75 -7.75
N GLY A 235 3.27 5.34 -6.91
CA GLY A 235 4.42 4.69 -6.31
C GLY A 235 5.71 4.73 -7.13
N THR A 236 5.76 5.42 -8.25
CA THR A 236 7.00 5.57 -9.05
C THR A 236 7.96 6.60 -8.48
N GLY A 237 7.46 7.59 -7.73
CA GLY A 237 8.20 8.75 -7.25
C GLY A 237 8.41 9.83 -8.31
N LEU A 238 7.98 9.60 -9.54
CA LEU A 238 8.18 10.48 -10.70
C LEU A 238 6.84 10.86 -11.33
N GLN A 239 6.80 12.02 -11.96
CA GLN A 239 5.68 12.44 -12.79
C GLN A 239 5.90 11.86 -14.19
N LEU A 240 5.12 10.85 -14.56
CA LEU A 240 5.20 10.16 -15.83
C LEU A 240 3.94 10.46 -16.65
N SER A 241 4.11 10.94 -17.89
CA SER A 241 2.98 11.19 -18.80
C SER A 241 2.31 9.89 -19.21
N GLY A 242 0.97 9.83 -19.10
CA GLY A 242 0.19 8.65 -19.49
C GLY A 242 0.35 7.43 -18.58
N PHE A 243 0.94 7.60 -17.40
CA PHE A 243 1.06 6.55 -16.39
C PHE A 243 -0.15 6.52 -15.46
N ASP A 244 -0.73 5.35 -15.26
CA ASP A 244 -1.91 5.14 -14.41
C ASP A 244 -1.69 4.05 -13.33
N ALA A 245 -2.75 3.82 -12.54
CA ALA A 245 -2.72 2.90 -11.43
C ALA A 245 -2.56 1.41 -11.82
N GLU A 246 -2.87 1.04 -13.05
CA GLU A 246 -2.86 -0.35 -13.53
C GLU A 246 -1.48 -0.75 -14.07
N GLN A 247 -0.66 0.24 -14.40
CA GLN A 247 0.66 0.02 -14.97
C GLN A 247 1.71 -0.32 -13.91
N THR A 248 2.65 -1.17 -14.27
CA THR A 248 3.73 -1.64 -13.37
C THR A 248 4.90 -0.66 -13.28
N GLY A 249 4.98 0.30 -14.19
CA GLY A 249 6.12 1.20 -14.37
C GLY A 249 7.24 0.60 -15.22
N GLU A 250 7.08 -0.60 -15.75
CA GLU A 250 7.98 -1.17 -16.76
C GLU A 250 7.73 -0.52 -18.13
N GLU A 251 6.48 -0.20 -18.40
CA GLU A 251 6.02 0.42 -19.65
C GLU A 251 6.64 1.80 -19.89
N SER A 252 6.90 2.56 -18.83
CA SER A 252 7.52 3.89 -18.93
C SER A 252 8.96 3.87 -19.46
N ALA A 253 9.65 2.71 -19.37
CA ALA A 253 10.97 2.56 -19.97
C ALA A 253 10.93 2.53 -21.51
N TRP A 254 9.73 2.31 -22.09
CA TRP A 254 9.52 2.19 -23.54
C TRP A 254 9.00 3.48 -24.16
N SER A 255 8.34 4.34 -23.37
CA SER A 255 7.75 5.60 -23.84
C SER A 255 8.71 6.79 -23.76
N LYS A 256 9.97 6.59 -23.37
CA LYS A 256 10.95 7.69 -23.34
C LYS A 256 11.22 8.17 -24.76
N THR A 257 10.64 9.31 -25.09
CA THR A 257 11.15 10.18 -26.15
C THR A 257 12.53 10.64 -25.66
N GLU A 258 13.59 10.37 -26.43
CA GLU A 258 14.94 10.82 -26.09
C GLU A 258 14.92 12.34 -25.82
N GLY A 259 15.24 12.74 -24.58
CA GLY A 259 15.33 14.14 -24.19
C GLY A 259 14.32 14.64 -23.13
N GLU A 260 13.33 13.85 -22.68
CA GLU A 260 12.48 14.26 -21.57
C GLU A 260 13.18 14.07 -20.20
N GLU A 261 13.35 15.16 -19.48
CA GLU A 261 13.84 15.14 -18.10
C GLU A 261 12.81 14.47 -17.18
N GLU A 262 13.30 13.53 -16.33
CA GLU A 262 12.48 12.91 -15.31
C GLU A 262 12.16 13.92 -14.21
N LYS A 263 10.90 14.32 -14.12
CA LYS A 263 10.41 15.21 -13.08
C LYS A 263 10.02 14.42 -11.83
N VAL A 264 10.52 14.86 -10.69
CA VAL A 264 10.13 14.31 -9.38
C VAL A 264 8.65 14.59 -9.15
N CYS A 265 7.92 13.64 -8.56
CA CYS A 265 6.52 13.82 -8.21
C CYS A 265 6.34 15.02 -7.28
N PRO A 266 5.49 15.99 -7.60
CA PRO A 266 5.32 17.21 -6.80
C PRO A 266 4.71 16.95 -5.43
N ASP A 267 3.90 15.89 -5.26
CA ASP A 267 3.18 15.62 -4.02
C ASP A 267 4.01 14.81 -3.02
N CYS A 268 4.69 13.77 -3.46
CA CYS A 268 5.49 12.94 -2.57
C CYS A 268 6.99 13.25 -2.62
N HIS A 269 7.43 14.18 -3.45
CA HIS A 269 8.85 14.59 -3.59
C HIS A 269 9.80 13.38 -3.77
N GLY A 270 9.37 12.38 -4.53
CA GLY A 270 10.14 11.17 -4.78
C GLY A 270 9.97 10.05 -3.75
N LEU A 271 9.26 10.28 -2.64
CA LEU A 271 9.12 9.34 -1.52
C LEU A 271 8.15 8.17 -1.83
N ARG A 272 7.44 8.19 -2.96
CA ARG A 272 6.61 7.10 -3.52
C ARG A 272 5.35 6.75 -2.72
N LEU A 273 5.29 7.07 -1.43
CA LEU A 273 4.20 6.73 -0.51
C LEU A 273 3.27 7.92 -0.27
N ASN A 274 2.07 7.62 0.20
CA ASN A 274 1.10 8.62 0.58
C ASN A 274 1.44 9.27 1.94
N PRO A 275 0.86 10.44 2.27
CA PRO A 275 1.16 11.15 3.52
C PRO A 275 0.88 10.36 4.80
N VAL A 276 -0.10 9.44 4.79
CA VAL A 276 -0.43 8.61 5.96
C VAL A 276 0.68 7.60 6.25
N ALA A 277 1.21 6.96 5.20
CA ALA A 277 2.33 6.04 5.32
C ALA A 277 3.62 6.75 5.76
N LEU A 278 3.89 7.93 5.17
CA LEU A 278 5.06 8.75 5.51
C LEU A 278 4.98 9.35 6.93
N ALA A 279 3.79 9.45 7.51
CA ALA A 279 3.59 9.91 8.88
C ALA A 279 3.72 8.81 9.93
N VAL A 280 4.16 7.59 9.57
CA VAL A 280 4.54 6.55 10.53
C VAL A 280 6.03 6.61 10.75
N MET A 281 6.43 6.79 12.01
CA MET A 281 7.82 6.98 12.40
C MET A 281 8.33 5.78 13.20
N PHE A 282 9.54 5.33 12.90
CA PHE A 282 10.30 4.37 13.70
C PHE A 282 11.65 4.99 14.05
N CYS A 283 11.92 5.13 15.34
CA CYS A 283 13.13 5.78 15.84
C CYS A 283 13.43 7.13 15.16
N GLY A 284 12.37 7.94 14.98
CA GLY A 284 12.47 9.29 14.42
C GLY A 284 12.58 9.37 12.89
N LYS A 285 12.46 8.25 12.17
CA LYS A 285 12.51 8.21 10.70
C LYS A 285 11.29 7.52 10.10
N ASN A 286 10.77 8.00 8.98
CA ASN A 286 9.81 7.25 8.18
C ASN A 286 10.52 6.23 7.28
N ILE A 287 9.75 5.27 6.72
CA ILE A 287 10.33 4.18 5.93
C ILE A 287 11.06 4.66 4.66
N SER A 288 10.60 5.76 4.05
CA SER A 288 11.24 6.30 2.85
C SER A 288 12.56 7.00 3.19
N GLU A 289 12.62 7.70 4.33
CA GLU A 289 13.88 8.31 4.82
C GLU A 289 14.94 7.25 5.13
N LEU A 290 14.55 6.09 5.69
CA LEU A 290 15.48 4.97 5.85
C LEU A 290 15.99 4.47 4.49
N CYS A 291 15.09 4.25 3.52
CA CYS A 291 15.49 3.79 2.19
C CYS A 291 16.36 4.79 1.41
N GLN A 292 16.32 6.08 1.74
CA GLN A 292 17.18 7.10 1.15
C GLN A 292 18.61 7.13 1.73
N MET A 293 18.81 6.46 2.85
CA MET A 293 20.16 6.28 3.40
C MET A 293 20.97 5.32 2.51
N SER A 294 22.27 5.52 2.47
CA SER A 294 23.16 4.51 1.88
C SER A 294 23.18 3.25 2.72
N VAL A 295 23.50 2.10 2.11
CA VAL A 295 23.65 0.82 2.80
C VAL A 295 24.53 0.95 4.05
N LYS A 296 25.63 1.72 3.98
CA LYS A 296 26.52 1.95 5.14
C LYS A 296 25.85 2.75 6.26
N GLU A 297 25.12 3.80 5.90
CA GLU A 297 24.42 4.65 6.88
C GLU A 297 23.29 3.87 7.54
N GLU A 298 22.52 3.10 6.76
CA GLU A 298 21.44 2.29 7.30
C GLU A 298 21.95 1.16 8.19
N LEU A 299 23.07 0.50 7.80
CA LEU A 299 23.76 -0.48 8.65
C LEU A 299 24.20 0.14 9.98
N ALA A 300 24.79 1.33 9.94
CA ALA A 300 25.19 2.05 11.16
C ALA A 300 23.96 2.42 12.02
N PHE A 301 22.86 2.84 11.40
CA PHE A 301 21.60 3.12 12.09
C PHE A 301 21.08 1.89 12.84
N PHE A 302 20.94 0.74 12.17
CA PHE A 302 20.42 -0.48 12.79
C PHE A 302 21.33 -1.02 13.89
N ARG A 303 22.65 -0.91 13.75
CA ARG A 303 23.61 -1.31 14.79
C ARG A 303 23.59 -0.41 16.03
N ALA A 304 23.25 0.86 15.85
CA ALA A 304 23.18 1.84 16.93
C ALA A 304 21.83 1.87 17.64
N LEU A 305 20.82 1.10 17.19
CA LEU A 305 19.48 1.07 17.77
C LEU A 305 19.55 0.64 19.23
N LYS A 306 18.83 1.38 20.05
CA LYS A 306 18.54 1.02 21.45
C LYS A 306 17.04 0.97 21.61
N LEU A 307 16.49 -0.23 21.60
CA LEU A 307 15.08 -0.48 21.82
C LEU A 307 14.85 -0.88 23.27
N ASP A 308 13.63 -0.68 23.75
CA ASP A 308 13.26 -1.29 25.02
C ASP A 308 13.15 -2.83 24.89
N PRO A 309 13.20 -3.60 26.00
CA PRO A 309 13.24 -5.07 25.94
C PRO A 309 12.06 -5.71 25.20
N ARG A 310 10.88 -5.06 25.23
CA ARG A 310 9.69 -5.53 24.53
C ARG A 310 9.83 -5.34 23.01
N ASP A 311 10.19 -4.16 22.60
CA ASP A 311 10.33 -3.79 21.18
C ASP A 311 11.52 -4.50 20.54
N GLU A 312 12.60 -4.71 21.31
CA GLU A 312 13.73 -5.54 20.90
C GLU A 312 13.29 -6.99 20.64
N ALA A 313 12.52 -7.59 21.54
CA ALA A 313 12.00 -8.95 21.35
C ALA A 313 11.08 -9.07 20.11
N ILE A 314 10.28 -8.02 19.81
CA ILE A 314 9.40 -8.00 18.65
C ILE A 314 10.18 -7.86 17.34
N ALA A 315 11.23 -7.03 17.31
CA ALA A 315 11.97 -6.69 16.09
C ALA A 315 13.22 -7.55 15.88
N HIS A 316 13.65 -8.32 16.86
CA HIS A 316 14.92 -9.04 16.86
C HIS A 316 15.24 -9.77 15.56
N ASP A 317 14.34 -10.64 15.09
CA ASP A 317 14.58 -11.44 13.88
C ASP A 317 14.61 -10.56 12.62
N ALA A 318 13.72 -9.57 12.53
CA ALA A 318 13.67 -8.67 11.38
C ALA A 318 14.93 -7.78 11.32
N ILE A 319 15.40 -7.25 12.46
CA ILE A 319 16.61 -6.44 12.53
C ILE A 319 17.84 -7.27 12.19
N ARG A 320 17.92 -8.49 12.68
CA ARG A 320 19.03 -9.41 12.38
C ARG A 320 19.12 -9.68 10.87
N GLU A 321 17.99 -9.96 10.20
CA GLU A 321 17.96 -10.18 8.76
C GLU A 321 18.34 -8.90 7.98
N ILE A 322 17.86 -7.73 8.40
CA ILE A 322 18.24 -6.47 7.80
C ILE A 322 19.74 -6.24 7.91
N VAL A 323 20.30 -6.38 9.11
CA VAL A 323 21.73 -6.18 9.35
C VAL A 323 22.57 -7.13 8.51
N SER A 324 22.22 -8.43 8.48
CA SER A 324 22.93 -9.45 7.70
C SER A 324 22.97 -9.11 6.20
N ARG A 325 21.84 -8.67 5.63
CA ARG A 325 21.75 -8.31 4.20
C ARG A 325 22.49 -7.01 3.90
N LEU A 326 22.41 -6.01 4.78
CA LEU A 326 23.17 -4.76 4.64
C LEU A 326 24.68 -5.01 4.72
N GLU A 327 25.13 -5.86 5.64
CA GLU A 327 26.55 -6.28 5.74
C GLU A 327 27.03 -6.95 4.46
N PHE A 328 26.21 -7.85 3.91
CA PHE A 328 26.56 -8.51 2.66
C PHE A 328 26.65 -7.51 1.50
N LEU A 329 25.69 -6.57 1.37
CA LEU A 329 25.74 -5.53 0.35
C LEU A 329 26.99 -4.65 0.48
N ASP A 330 27.39 -4.31 1.70
CA ASP A 330 28.62 -3.53 1.93
C ASP A 330 29.87 -4.33 1.58
N GLN A 331 29.93 -5.63 1.93
CA GLN A 331 31.04 -6.54 1.62
C GLN A 331 31.24 -6.72 0.10
N VAL A 332 30.17 -6.74 -0.69
CA VAL A 332 30.29 -6.85 -2.16
C VAL A 332 30.52 -5.47 -2.82
N GLY A 333 30.81 -4.44 -2.02
CA GLY A 333 31.19 -3.10 -2.48
C GLY A 333 30.00 -2.25 -2.94
N LEU A 334 28.79 -2.49 -2.44
CA LEU A 334 27.58 -1.71 -2.73
C LEU A 334 27.17 -0.77 -1.57
N GLY A 335 28.05 -0.55 -0.61
CA GLY A 335 27.80 0.27 0.57
C GLY A 335 27.40 1.74 0.30
N TYR A 336 27.68 2.25 -0.90
CA TYR A 336 27.30 3.60 -1.33
C TYR A 336 25.89 3.71 -1.91
N LEU A 337 25.26 2.59 -2.29
CA LEU A 337 23.92 2.60 -2.87
C LEU A 337 22.87 2.96 -1.83
N THR A 338 21.86 3.73 -2.26
CA THR A 338 20.65 3.94 -1.47
C THR A 338 19.63 2.83 -1.77
N LEU A 339 18.84 2.45 -0.76
CA LEU A 339 17.88 1.36 -0.93
C LEU A 339 16.68 1.73 -1.80
N ASP A 340 16.34 2.99 -1.95
CA ASP A 340 15.28 3.52 -2.81
C ASP A 340 15.68 3.62 -4.28
N ARG A 341 16.96 3.39 -4.61
CA ARG A 341 17.46 3.48 -5.98
C ARG A 341 16.75 2.53 -6.89
N ALA A 342 16.15 3.07 -7.95
CA ALA A 342 15.33 2.29 -8.88
C ALA A 342 16.17 1.35 -9.75
N ALA A 343 15.70 0.13 -9.97
CA ALA A 343 16.39 -0.90 -10.75
C ALA A 343 16.85 -0.45 -12.17
N PRO A 344 16.07 0.35 -12.93
CA PRO A 344 16.52 0.84 -14.23
C PRO A 344 17.75 1.75 -14.19
N THR A 345 18.08 2.33 -13.04
CA THR A 345 19.23 3.24 -12.87
C THR A 345 20.50 2.51 -12.46
N LEU A 346 20.44 1.20 -12.19
CA LEU A 346 21.58 0.40 -11.77
C LEU A 346 22.43 -0.01 -12.97
N SER A 347 23.74 -0.01 -12.78
CA SER A 347 24.68 -0.61 -13.73
C SER A 347 24.54 -2.14 -13.77
N GLY A 348 25.03 -2.78 -14.83
CA GLY A 348 25.04 -4.23 -14.94
C GLY A 348 25.77 -4.92 -13.80
N GLY A 349 26.92 -4.37 -13.38
CA GLY A 349 27.72 -4.90 -12.27
C GLY A 349 27.04 -4.73 -10.90
N GLU A 350 26.35 -3.61 -10.66
CA GLU A 350 25.52 -3.41 -9.45
C GLU A 350 24.38 -4.43 -9.40
N THR A 351 23.67 -4.59 -10.52
CA THR A 351 22.55 -5.55 -10.61
C THR A 351 22.99 -6.99 -10.36
N GLN A 352 24.18 -7.39 -10.87
CA GLN A 352 24.71 -8.73 -10.65
C GLN A 352 25.04 -8.94 -9.16
N ARG A 353 25.70 -7.98 -8.52
CA ARG A 353 26.07 -8.08 -7.09
C ARG A 353 24.84 -8.06 -6.17
N ILE A 354 23.81 -7.26 -6.48
CA ILE A 354 22.54 -7.28 -5.74
C ILE A 354 21.85 -8.65 -5.80
N ARG A 355 21.98 -9.39 -6.91
CA ARG A 355 21.38 -10.72 -7.04
C ARG A 355 22.08 -11.80 -6.22
N LEU A 356 23.27 -11.53 -5.73
CA LEU A 356 23.99 -12.43 -4.83
C LEU A 356 23.53 -12.27 -3.37
N ALA A 357 22.91 -11.14 -3.04
CA ALA A 357 22.33 -10.81 -1.73
C ALA A 357 20.93 -11.39 -1.57
#